data_6b19bebe359705b39ca5434e7c7847c1
#
_entry.id   6b19bebe359705b39ca5434e7c7847c1
#
_cell.length_a   1.000
_cell.length_b   1.000
_cell.length_c   1.000
_cell.angle_alpha   90.00
_cell.angle_beta   90.00
_cell.angle_gamma   90.00
#
_symmetry.space_group_name_H-M   'P 1'
#
loop_
_entity.id
_entity.type
_entity.pdbx_description
1 polymer ?
#
loop_
_entity_poly.entity_id
_entity_poly.type
_entity_poly.pdbx_seq_one_letter_code
_entity_poly.pdbx_strand_id
1 'polypeptide(L)'
;MKKISIIIIALLTLNSLHAQKKREKMTEFTASNGITYKIGDEIKLGRGSDTNGKFVYVNIGGWAVSTNPEQNRLGAGNAGLIVTIKKIIKYNYKRYKGIYFTVGGGNITNYILDIENAIATCEIENCKKGKELTLASSDKYDKLKKLKELFDNGVLSKEEFDTEKKKILNQEE
;
A
#
# COMPACT_ATOMS: atom_id res chain seq x y z
N MET A 1 -11.22 -43.58 39.24
CA MET A 1 -11.08 -42.11 39.47
C MET A 1 -9.82 -41.53 38.86
N LYS A 2 -8.65 -42.15 38.82
CA LYS A 2 -7.40 -41.63 38.24
C LYS A 2 -7.45 -41.36 36.71
N LYS A 3 -8.19 -42.15 35.94
CA LYS A 3 -8.33 -42.02 34.46
C LYS A 3 -9.15 -40.79 34.01
N ILE A 4 -10.14 -40.39 34.83
CA ILE A 4 -11.01 -39.24 34.52
C ILE A 4 -10.23 -37.94 34.74
N SER A 5 -9.33 -37.85 35.73
CA SER A 5 -8.48 -36.67 35.96
C SER A 5 -7.51 -36.38 34.81
N ILE A 6 -6.96 -37.42 34.18
CA ILE A 6 -6.03 -37.25 33.03
C ILE A 6 -6.76 -36.69 31.81
N ILE A 7 -8.00 -37.12 31.56
CA ILE A 7 -8.79 -36.61 30.43
C ILE A 7 -9.17 -35.13 30.61
N ILE A 8 -9.49 -34.70 31.84
CA ILE A 8 -9.81 -33.29 32.14
C ILE A 8 -8.59 -32.40 31.97
N ILE A 9 -7.40 -32.86 32.38
CA ILE A 9 -6.14 -32.09 32.20
C ILE A 9 -5.81 -31.98 30.70
N ALA A 10 -5.98 -33.02 29.90
CA ALA A 10 -5.77 -32.99 28.45
C ALA A 10 -6.74 -32.04 27.72
N LEU A 11 -8.00 -31.94 28.15
CA LEU A 11 -8.98 -31.00 27.60
C LEU A 11 -8.70 -29.55 27.97
N LEU A 12 -8.10 -29.27 29.13
CA LEU A 12 -7.71 -27.91 29.55
C LEU A 12 -6.48 -27.39 28.80
N THR A 13 -5.57 -28.27 28.36
CA THR A 13 -4.37 -27.85 27.61
C THR A 13 -4.66 -27.54 26.14
N LEU A 14 -5.74 -28.09 25.56
CA LEU A 14 -6.14 -27.83 24.17
C LEU A 14 -6.72 -26.43 23.93
N ASN A 15 -7.19 -25.75 24.98
CA ASN A 15 -7.77 -24.41 24.87
C ASN A 15 -6.74 -23.27 24.93
N SER A 16 -5.46 -23.56 25.22
CA SER A 16 -4.43 -22.52 25.38
C SER A 16 -3.77 -22.09 24.06
N LEU A 17 -4.07 -22.73 22.95
CA LEU A 17 -3.35 -22.53 21.68
C LEU A 17 -3.93 -21.43 20.76
N HIS A 18 -5.02 -20.76 21.15
CA HIS A 18 -5.69 -19.78 20.31
C HIS A 18 -5.64 -18.34 20.82
N ALA A 19 -4.68 -17.98 21.68
CA ALA A 19 -4.43 -16.59 22.00
C ALA A 19 -3.84 -15.89 20.77
N GLN A 20 -4.70 -15.36 19.89
CA GLN A 20 -4.25 -14.55 18.76
C GLN A 20 -3.35 -13.42 19.29
N LYS A 21 -2.11 -13.39 18.81
CA LYS A 21 -1.14 -12.35 19.13
C LYS A 21 -1.76 -10.98 18.79
N LYS A 22 -2.05 -10.17 19.80
CA LYS A 22 -2.67 -8.84 19.62
C LYS A 22 -1.75 -7.87 18.86
N ARG A 23 -0.45 -8.14 18.86
CA ARG A 23 0.59 -7.37 18.16
C ARG A 23 1.65 -8.30 17.62
N GLU A 24 1.93 -8.21 16.33
CA GLU A 24 2.92 -9.02 15.63
C GLU A 24 3.89 -8.11 14.88
N LYS A 25 5.19 -8.35 15.04
CA LYS A 25 6.23 -7.69 14.25
C LYS A 25 6.47 -8.51 13.00
N MET A 26 6.55 -7.85 11.85
CA MET A 26 6.82 -8.45 10.56
C MET A 26 8.09 -7.86 9.96
N THR A 27 8.79 -8.61 9.13
CA THR A 27 9.94 -8.15 8.36
C THR A 27 9.54 -7.64 6.99
N GLU A 28 8.44 -8.17 6.45
CA GLU A 28 7.87 -7.81 5.16
C GLU A 28 6.35 -7.93 5.18
N PHE A 29 5.68 -7.28 4.24
CA PHE A 29 4.24 -7.34 4.06
C PHE A 29 3.87 -7.08 2.59
N THR A 30 3.05 -7.95 2.00
CA THR A 30 2.47 -7.73 0.66
C THR A 30 1.13 -7.03 0.81
N ALA A 31 1.05 -5.80 0.34
CA ALA A 31 -0.13 -4.95 0.46
C ALA A 31 -1.14 -5.15 -0.68
N SER A 32 -2.30 -4.52 -0.56
CA SER A 32 -3.42 -4.64 -1.52
C SER A 32 -3.10 -4.16 -2.94
N ASN A 33 -2.07 -3.30 -3.09
CA ASN A 33 -1.55 -2.88 -4.40
C ASN A 33 -0.65 -3.93 -5.07
N GLY A 34 -0.40 -5.08 -4.43
CA GLY A 34 0.44 -6.16 -4.94
C GLY A 34 1.93 -5.98 -4.67
N ILE A 35 2.35 -4.87 -4.03
CA ILE A 35 3.75 -4.60 -3.71
C ILE A 35 4.10 -5.25 -2.36
N THR A 36 5.24 -5.94 -2.32
CA THR A 36 5.83 -6.44 -1.07
C THR A 36 6.79 -5.40 -0.52
N TYR A 37 6.47 -4.87 0.64
CA TYR A 37 7.27 -3.89 1.38
C TYR A 37 8.11 -4.58 2.44
N LYS A 38 9.39 -4.20 2.56
CA LYS A 38 10.35 -4.73 3.55
C LYS A 38 10.89 -3.61 4.43
N ILE A 39 11.40 -3.97 5.60
CA ILE A 39 12.15 -3.02 6.44
C ILE A 39 13.38 -2.54 5.66
N GLY A 40 13.57 -1.22 5.58
CA GLY A 40 14.60 -0.56 4.80
C GLY A 40 14.13 -0.04 3.45
N ASP A 41 12.98 -0.48 2.93
CA ASP A 41 12.44 0.03 1.68
C ASP A 41 11.98 1.48 1.84
N GLU A 42 12.00 2.21 0.73
CA GLU A 42 11.53 3.58 0.64
C GLU A 42 10.11 3.64 0.07
N ILE A 43 9.33 4.52 0.63
CA ILE A 43 7.98 4.86 0.15
C ILE A 43 7.95 6.35 -0.12
N LYS A 44 7.48 6.74 -1.29
CA LYS A 44 7.22 8.15 -1.60
C LYS A 44 5.78 8.47 -1.25
N LEU A 45 5.58 9.49 -0.43
CA LEU A 45 4.25 9.98 -0.07
C LEU A 45 3.60 10.67 -1.27
N GLY A 46 2.32 10.39 -1.47
CA GLY A 46 1.48 11.05 -2.46
C GLY A 46 0.94 12.38 -1.94
N ARG A 47 -0.33 12.64 -2.19
CA ARG A 47 -1.06 13.78 -1.61
C ARG A 47 -1.87 13.30 -0.42
N GLY A 48 -2.00 14.15 0.60
CA GLY A 48 -2.94 13.90 1.68
C GLY A 48 -4.37 13.87 1.19
N SER A 49 -5.17 12.96 1.74
CA SER A 49 -6.54 12.67 1.30
C SER A 49 -7.61 13.57 1.94
N ASP A 50 -7.26 14.38 2.93
CA ASP A 50 -8.17 15.35 3.53
C ASP A 50 -8.42 16.54 2.59
N THR A 51 -9.56 17.21 2.75
CA THR A 51 -9.95 18.42 1.99
C THR A 51 -8.91 19.53 2.06
N ASN A 52 -8.16 19.63 3.18
CA ASN A 52 -7.06 20.55 3.38
C ASN A 52 -5.71 20.04 2.85
N GLY A 53 -5.68 18.89 2.16
CA GLY A 53 -4.47 18.25 1.68
C GLY A 53 -3.60 17.61 2.77
N LYS A 54 -4.08 17.57 4.03
CA LYS A 54 -3.41 16.83 5.11
C LYS A 54 -3.56 15.33 4.90
N PHE A 55 -2.61 14.59 5.42
CA PHE A 55 -2.65 13.14 5.41
C PHE A 55 -3.57 12.63 6.51
N VAL A 56 -4.47 11.73 6.18
CA VAL A 56 -5.36 11.07 7.15
C VAL A 56 -4.70 9.82 7.74
N TYR A 57 -3.94 9.12 6.91
CA TYR A 57 -3.36 7.81 7.24
C TYR A 57 -1.84 7.85 7.44
N VAL A 58 -1.23 9.04 7.38
CA VAL A 58 0.17 9.28 7.77
C VAL A 58 0.20 10.25 8.92
N ASN A 59 0.59 9.77 10.10
CA ASN A 59 0.54 10.53 11.33
C ASN A 59 1.91 10.64 11.98
N ILE A 60 2.14 11.72 12.72
CA ILE A 60 3.32 11.88 13.57
C ILE A 60 3.32 10.77 14.61
N GLY A 61 4.46 10.13 14.81
CA GLY A 61 4.65 9.05 15.77
C GLY A 61 5.70 9.39 16.83
N GLY A 62 5.79 8.51 17.84
CA GLY A 62 6.79 8.62 18.89
C GLY A 62 6.44 9.65 19.98
N TRP A 63 7.46 10.37 20.46
CA TRP A 63 7.32 11.31 21.58
C TRP A 63 6.58 12.62 21.24
N ALA A 64 6.47 12.95 19.96
CA ALA A 64 5.84 14.18 19.47
C ALA A 64 4.31 14.06 19.29
N VAL A 65 3.71 12.94 19.70
CA VAL A 65 2.26 12.70 19.52
C VAL A 65 1.45 13.59 20.45
N SER A 66 0.55 14.38 19.86
CA SER A 66 -0.46 15.17 20.59
C SER A 66 -1.64 14.30 21.03
N THR A 67 -2.32 14.68 22.10
CA THR A 67 -3.59 14.07 22.52
C THR A 67 -4.73 14.36 21.55
N ASN A 68 -4.61 15.42 20.73
CA ASN A 68 -5.55 15.71 19.65
C ASN A 68 -5.11 14.97 18.37
N PRO A 69 -5.89 13.99 17.87
CA PRO A 69 -5.56 13.22 16.69
C PRO A 69 -5.35 14.06 15.43
N GLU A 70 -6.09 15.15 15.27
CA GLU A 70 -5.98 16.03 14.09
C GLU A 70 -4.62 16.76 14.01
N GLN A 71 -3.98 17.00 15.16
CA GLN A 71 -2.66 17.62 15.23
C GLN A 71 -1.54 16.64 14.87
N ASN A 72 -1.82 15.33 14.91
CA ASN A 72 -0.86 14.30 14.55
C ASN A 72 -0.85 14.01 13.05
N ARG A 73 -1.82 14.49 12.29
CA ARG A 73 -1.85 14.33 10.84
C ARG A 73 -0.69 15.05 10.19
N LEU A 74 -0.03 14.37 9.27
CA LEU A 74 1.06 14.97 8.51
C LEU A 74 0.51 16.08 7.59
N GLY A 75 1.19 17.23 7.56
CA GLY A 75 0.74 18.39 6.77
C GLY A 75 0.93 18.20 5.27
N ALA A 76 0.12 18.91 4.48
CA ALA A 76 0.11 18.88 3.00
C ALA A 76 1.49 19.14 2.36
N GLY A 77 2.33 19.96 2.99
CA GLY A 77 3.69 20.26 2.50
C GLY A 77 4.65 19.06 2.48
N ASN A 78 4.23 17.91 2.99
CA ASN A 78 5.03 16.68 2.95
C ASN A 78 4.68 15.77 1.76
N ALA A 79 3.85 16.22 0.83
CA ALA A 79 3.61 15.52 -0.42
C ALA A 79 4.94 15.37 -1.19
N GLY A 80 5.21 14.15 -1.69
CA GLY A 80 6.47 13.81 -2.35
C GLY A 80 7.63 13.45 -1.41
N LEU A 81 7.44 13.52 -0.08
CA LEU A 81 8.47 13.11 0.88
C LEU A 81 8.77 11.62 0.72
N ILE A 82 10.05 11.27 0.64
CA ILE A 82 10.51 9.88 0.67
C ILE A 82 10.75 9.49 2.13
N VAL A 83 10.13 8.38 2.54
CA VAL A 83 10.23 7.84 3.89
C VAL A 83 10.72 6.40 3.84
N THR A 84 11.59 6.02 4.79
CA THR A 84 12.15 4.66 4.91
C THR A 84 11.38 3.86 5.95
N ILE A 85 11.03 2.62 5.64
CA ILE A 85 10.34 1.69 6.54
C ILE A 85 11.30 1.22 7.64
N LYS A 86 10.98 1.53 8.89
CA LYS A 86 11.77 1.12 10.07
C LYS A 86 11.16 -0.06 10.80
N LYS A 87 9.82 -0.21 10.78
CA LYS A 87 9.10 -1.30 11.41
C LYS A 87 7.80 -1.58 10.67
N ILE A 88 7.42 -2.84 10.62
CA ILE A 88 6.13 -3.32 10.12
C ILE A 88 5.44 -4.03 11.27
N ILE A 89 4.23 -3.60 11.64
CA ILE A 89 3.50 -4.13 12.79
C ILE A 89 2.05 -4.42 12.38
N LYS A 90 1.62 -5.65 12.63
CA LYS A 90 0.22 -6.03 12.54
C LYS A 90 -0.41 -5.88 13.91
N TYR A 91 -1.50 -5.13 13.99
CA TYR A 91 -2.32 -5.01 15.20
C TYR A 91 -3.64 -5.77 15.02
N ASN A 92 -4.05 -6.47 16.06
CA ASN A 92 -5.31 -7.22 16.12
C ASN A 92 -6.01 -6.99 17.46
N TYR A 93 -6.27 -5.73 17.77
CA TYR A 93 -7.08 -5.34 18.93
C TYR A 93 -8.55 -5.17 18.52
N LYS A 94 -9.48 -5.27 19.45
CA LYS A 94 -10.92 -5.13 19.18
C LYS A 94 -11.27 -3.80 18.46
N ARG A 95 -10.60 -2.69 18.84
CA ARG A 95 -10.83 -1.35 18.30
C ARG A 95 -9.73 -0.84 17.36
N TYR A 96 -8.67 -1.60 17.18
CA TYR A 96 -7.50 -1.19 16.39
C TYR A 96 -6.90 -2.39 15.68
N LYS A 97 -7.18 -2.48 14.40
CA LYS A 97 -6.73 -3.59 13.54
C LYS A 97 -6.09 -3.01 12.29
N GLY A 98 -5.09 -3.68 11.75
CA GLY A 98 -4.47 -3.29 10.50
C GLY A 98 -2.97 -3.51 10.51
N ILE A 99 -2.36 -3.13 9.40
CA ILE A 99 -0.92 -3.16 9.22
C ILE A 99 -0.42 -1.72 9.24
N TYR A 100 0.50 -1.44 10.14
CA TYR A 100 1.07 -0.12 10.35
C TYR A 100 2.58 -0.16 10.18
N PHE A 101 3.08 0.76 9.38
CA PHE A 101 4.52 0.95 9.23
C PHE A 101 4.96 2.13 10.11
N THR A 102 6.07 1.94 10.81
CA THR A 102 6.82 3.07 11.35
C THR A 102 7.82 3.47 10.29
N VAL A 103 7.71 4.70 9.80
CA VAL A 103 8.58 5.22 8.74
C VAL A 103 9.31 6.48 9.20
N GLY A 104 10.43 6.80 8.58
CA GLY A 104 11.22 8.00 8.88
C GLY A 104 11.63 8.72 7.61
N GLY A 105 11.51 10.05 7.58
CA GLY A 105 11.83 10.91 6.45
C GLY A 105 13.18 11.60 6.56
N GLY A 106 14.20 10.97 7.19
CA GLY A 106 15.54 11.56 7.32
C GLY A 106 15.70 12.56 8.46
N ASN A 107 14.61 12.95 9.12
CA ASN A 107 14.59 13.79 10.32
C ASN A 107 14.47 12.95 11.60
N ILE A 108 14.45 13.61 12.78
CA ILE A 108 14.32 12.94 14.08
C ILE A 108 12.92 12.31 14.28
N THR A 109 11.93 12.80 13.52
CA THR A 109 10.54 12.39 13.69
C THR A 109 10.26 11.12 12.92
N ASN A 110 9.60 10.16 13.58
CA ASN A 110 9.03 9.01 12.91
C ASN A 110 7.54 9.27 12.62
N TYR A 111 7.05 8.65 11.56
CA TYR A 111 5.64 8.69 11.20
C TYR A 111 5.04 7.29 11.31
N ILE A 112 3.75 7.23 11.56
CA ILE A 112 2.95 6.00 11.56
C ILE A 112 2.09 6.04 10.30
N LEU A 113 2.31 5.09 9.41
CA LEU A 113 1.61 4.92 8.15
C LEU A 113 0.67 3.71 8.24
N ASP A 114 -0.63 3.94 8.14
CA ASP A 114 -1.63 2.89 7.92
C ASP A 114 -1.60 2.51 6.43
N ILE A 115 -0.84 1.47 6.09
CA ILE A 115 -0.47 1.17 4.70
C ILE A 115 -1.68 0.90 3.81
N GLU A 116 -2.64 0.08 4.26
CA GLU A 116 -3.78 -0.30 3.43
C GLU A 116 -4.73 0.87 3.17
N ASN A 117 -4.98 1.69 4.18
CA ASN A 117 -5.82 2.87 4.03
C ASN A 117 -5.12 3.97 3.22
N ALA A 118 -3.81 4.14 3.39
CA ALA A 118 -3.02 5.07 2.58
C ALA A 118 -2.97 4.66 1.09
N ILE A 119 -2.92 3.35 0.79
CA ILE A 119 -3.06 2.84 -0.58
C ILE A 119 -4.46 3.15 -1.13
N ALA A 120 -5.51 2.85 -0.36
CA ALA A 120 -6.89 3.04 -0.78
C ALA A 120 -7.21 4.51 -1.13
N THR A 121 -6.58 5.45 -0.43
CA THR A 121 -6.77 6.90 -0.60
C THR A 121 -5.68 7.60 -1.42
N CYS A 122 -4.71 6.84 -1.94
CA CYS A 122 -3.55 7.36 -2.67
C CYS A 122 -2.70 8.38 -1.89
N GLU A 123 -2.59 8.21 -0.57
CA GLU A 123 -1.65 8.97 0.25
C GLU A 123 -0.19 8.52 0.08
N ILE A 124 0.04 7.44 -0.67
CA ILE A 124 1.37 7.04 -1.14
C ILE A 124 1.37 6.92 -2.67
N GLU A 125 2.53 7.07 -3.28
CA GLU A 125 2.70 6.71 -4.69
C GLU A 125 2.52 5.20 -4.86
N ASN A 126 2.20 4.74 -6.07
CA ASN A 126 1.87 3.34 -6.37
C ASN A 126 0.64 2.80 -5.63
N CYS A 127 -0.31 3.68 -5.31
CA CYS A 127 -1.56 3.33 -4.63
C CYS A 127 -2.52 2.48 -5.47
N LYS A 128 -2.44 2.56 -6.78
CA LYS A 128 -3.23 1.70 -7.67
C LYS A 128 -2.57 0.33 -7.70
N LYS A 129 -3.38 -0.74 -7.59
CA LYS A 129 -2.90 -2.09 -7.92
C LYS A 129 -2.09 -1.94 -9.18
N GLY A 130 -0.84 -2.37 -9.13
CA GLY A 130 0.07 -2.25 -10.24
C GLY A 130 -0.60 -2.65 -11.55
N LYS A 131 -1.21 -1.72 -12.20
CA LYS A 131 -1.00 -1.59 -13.60
C LYS A 131 0.47 -1.21 -13.62
N GLU A 132 1.28 -2.25 -13.58
CA GLU A 132 2.65 -2.20 -13.97
C GLU A 132 2.78 -1.07 -14.98
N LEU A 133 3.55 -0.05 -14.65
CA LEU A 133 4.31 0.66 -15.66
C LEU A 133 5.40 -0.31 -16.15
N THR A 134 4.99 -1.49 -16.53
CA THR A 134 5.54 -2.17 -17.66
C THR A 134 5.02 -1.39 -18.85
N LEU A 135 5.91 -0.61 -19.41
CA LEU A 135 5.91 -0.29 -20.83
C LEU A 135 5.92 -1.58 -21.70
N ALA A 136 5.50 -2.71 -21.12
CA ALA A 136 5.46 -4.04 -21.73
C ALA A 136 4.17 -4.77 -21.29
N SER A 137 3.03 -4.26 -21.57
CA SER A 137 1.77 -4.85 -21.99
C SER A 137 0.62 -3.87 -21.78
N SER A 138 0.65 -2.69 -22.43
CA SER A 138 -0.65 -2.17 -22.84
C SER A 138 -1.23 -3.29 -23.71
N ASP A 139 -2.37 -3.86 -23.27
CA ASP A 139 -3.07 -4.85 -24.06
C ASP A 139 -3.11 -4.36 -25.49
N LYS A 140 -2.82 -5.25 -26.45
CA LYS A 140 -2.87 -5.01 -27.89
C LYS A 140 -4.09 -4.16 -28.26
N TYR A 141 -5.20 -4.40 -27.59
CA TYR A 141 -6.46 -3.67 -27.78
C TYR A 141 -6.44 -2.24 -27.24
N ASP A 142 -5.77 -1.98 -26.12
CA ASP A 142 -5.60 -0.62 -25.56
C ASP A 142 -4.70 0.23 -26.47
N LYS A 143 -3.64 -0.37 -27.03
CA LYS A 143 -2.78 0.30 -28.02
C LYS A 143 -3.55 0.64 -29.27
N LEU A 144 -4.35 -0.30 -29.80
CA LEU A 144 -5.19 -0.08 -30.98
C LEU A 144 -6.27 0.98 -30.75
N LYS A 145 -6.88 1.00 -29.55
CA LYS A 145 -7.87 2.01 -29.18
C LYS A 145 -7.25 3.40 -29.14
N LYS A 146 -6.09 3.55 -28.50
CA LYS A 146 -5.37 4.82 -28.43
C LYS A 146 -4.89 5.29 -29.80
N LEU A 147 -4.43 4.37 -30.65
CA LEU A 147 -4.05 4.66 -32.03
C LEU A 147 -5.24 5.17 -32.84
N LYS A 148 -6.43 4.56 -32.65
CA LYS A 148 -7.67 5.01 -33.27
C LYS A 148 -8.08 6.40 -32.81
N GLU A 149 -8.00 6.69 -31.52
CA GLU A 149 -8.30 8.03 -30.98
C GLU A 149 -7.39 9.11 -31.60
N LEU A 150 -6.10 8.82 -31.77
CA LEU A 150 -5.15 9.75 -32.44
C LEU A 150 -5.49 9.98 -33.91
N PHE A 151 -5.92 8.94 -34.61
CA PHE A 151 -6.37 9.05 -36.01
C PHE A 151 -7.67 9.86 -36.11
N ASP A 152 -8.68 9.54 -35.28
CA ASP A 152 -9.99 10.23 -35.28
C ASP A 152 -9.84 11.72 -34.90
N ASN A 153 -8.84 12.08 -34.10
CA ASN A 153 -8.50 13.47 -33.75
C ASN A 153 -7.61 14.17 -34.79
N GLY A 154 -7.32 13.53 -35.91
CA GLY A 154 -6.54 14.13 -37.00
C GLY A 154 -5.03 14.30 -36.69
N VAL A 155 -4.53 13.66 -35.63
CA VAL A 155 -3.10 13.71 -35.23
C VAL A 155 -2.24 12.81 -36.10
N LEU A 156 -2.84 11.73 -36.65
CA LEU A 156 -2.19 10.76 -37.53
C LEU A 156 -2.84 10.77 -38.92
N SER A 157 -2.01 10.68 -39.94
CA SER A 157 -2.47 10.38 -41.32
C SER A 157 -2.94 8.92 -41.42
N LYS A 158 -3.72 8.62 -42.44
CA LYS A 158 -4.18 7.25 -42.71
C LYS A 158 -3.02 6.27 -42.89
N GLU A 159 -1.95 6.70 -43.56
CA GLU A 159 -0.76 5.88 -43.82
C GLU A 159 0.01 5.56 -42.53
N GLU A 160 0.16 6.54 -41.65
CA GLU A 160 0.77 6.34 -40.33
C GLU A 160 -0.07 5.43 -39.43
N PHE A 161 -1.39 5.65 -39.42
CA PHE A 161 -2.34 4.79 -38.71
C PHE A 161 -2.24 3.33 -39.13
N ASP A 162 -2.29 3.07 -40.45
CA ASP A 162 -2.26 1.71 -41.00
C ASP A 162 -0.88 1.04 -40.75
N THR A 163 0.20 1.80 -40.74
CA THR A 163 1.55 1.32 -40.46
C THR A 163 1.70 0.92 -38.98
N GLU A 164 1.30 1.79 -38.07
CA GLU A 164 1.38 1.52 -36.62
C GLU A 164 0.40 0.41 -36.19
N LYS A 165 -0.79 0.35 -36.80
CA LYS A 165 -1.73 -0.75 -36.61
C LYS A 165 -1.14 -2.10 -36.97
N LYS A 166 -0.46 -2.20 -38.10
CA LYS A 166 0.24 -3.44 -38.51
C LYS A 166 1.35 -3.83 -37.53
N LYS A 167 2.13 -2.86 -37.04
CA LYS A 167 3.16 -3.12 -36.04
C LYS A 167 2.58 -3.68 -34.76
N ILE A 168 1.49 -3.08 -34.25
CA ILE A 168 0.82 -3.54 -33.04
C ILE A 168 0.22 -4.94 -33.22
N LEU A 169 -0.35 -5.22 -34.39
CA LEU A 169 -0.94 -6.52 -34.70
C LEU A 169 0.11 -7.64 -34.87
N ASN A 170 1.31 -7.31 -35.36
CA ASN A 170 2.39 -8.27 -35.65
C ASN A 170 3.37 -8.43 -34.47
N GLN A 171 3.18 -7.75 -33.31
CA GLN A 171 3.93 -8.01 -32.08
C GLN A 171 3.32 -9.23 -31.35
N GLU A 172 3.39 -10.40 -31.98
CA GLU A 172 3.31 -11.70 -31.38
C GLU A 172 4.68 -12.34 -31.56
N GLU A 173 5.40 -12.45 -30.43
CA GLU A 173 6.29 -13.53 -29.95
C GLU A 173 7.28 -12.94 -28.98
#